data_872af8af350f5fdccbf1e09018d98d0c
#
_entry.id   872af8af350f5fdccbf1e09018d98d0c
#
_cell.length_a   1.000
_cell.length_b   1.000
_cell.length_c   1.000
_cell.angle_alpha   90.00
_cell.angle_beta   90.00
_cell.angle_gamma   90.00
#
_symmetry.space_group_name_H-M   'P 1'
#
loop_
_entity.id
_entity.type
_entity.pdbx_description
1 polymer ?
#
loop_
_entity_poly.entity_id
_entity_poly.type
_entity_poly.pdbx_seq_one_letter_code
_entity_poly.pdbx_strand_id
1 'polypeptide(L)'
;MEARGSVFKYGDNIDTDVIIPARYLNTQNARELADHCMEDIDKTFITRVQAGDIMVGGENFGCGSSREHAPLAIKTAGIACVIAASFARIFYRNAINIGLPILECPSASTAIREGDTVSVLSLIHISEPTRLDVIS
;
A
#
# COMPACT_ATOMS: atom_id res chain seq x y z
N MET A 1 12.95 -10.48 0.05
CA MET A 1 12.76 -9.10 -0.36
C MET A 1 12.97 -8.18 0.83
N GLU A 2 13.56 -7.03 0.57
CA GLU A 2 13.78 -6.04 1.62
C GLU A 2 13.21 -4.71 1.15
N ALA A 3 12.47 -4.03 2.03
CA ALA A 3 11.96 -2.70 1.77
C ALA A 3 12.21 -1.83 2.99
N ARG A 4 12.64 -0.61 2.77
CA ARG A 4 12.90 0.35 3.83
C ARG A 4 12.52 1.73 3.35
N GLY A 5 11.68 2.42 4.10
CA GLY A 5 11.24 3.75 3.74
C GLY A 5 10.39 4.40 4.81
N SER A 6 9.95 5.60 4.51
CA SER A 6 9.07 6.35 5.40
C SER A 6 7.64 5.84 5.27
N VAL A 7 6.86 6.05 6.32
CA VAL A 7 5.49 5.55 6.41
C VAL A 7 4.48 6.62 6.05
N PHE A 8 3.53 6.23 5.20
CA PHE A 8 2.29 6.95 4.97
C PHE A 8 1.18 6.13 5.63
N LYS A 9 0.59 6.63 6.70
CA LYS A 9 -0.40 5.88 7.46
C LYS A 9 -1.81 6.41 7.22
N TYR A 10 -2.72 5.49 6.94
CA TYR A 10 -4.14 5.77 6.71
C TYR A 10 -4.97 4.89 7.64
N GLY A 11 -6.27 5.17 7.73
CA GLY A 11 -7.15 4.50 8.67
C GLY A 11 -7.74 3.19 8.14
N ASP A 12 -8.87 2.83 8.71
CA ASP A 12 -9.62 1.63 8.32
C ASP A 12 -10.43 1.86 7.06
N ASN A 13 -10.81 0.77 6.39
CA ASN A 13 -11.71 0.80 5.24
C ASN A 13 -11.26 1.73 4.13
N ILE A 14 -9.98 1.71 3.83
CA ILE A 14 -9.44 2.43 2.68
C ILE A 14 -9.88 1.67 1.43
N ASP A 15 -10.95 2.11 0.80
CA ASP A 15 -11.51 1.38 -0.33
C ASP A 15 -10.80 1.72 -1.65
N THR A 16 -11.10 0.95 -2.66
CA THR A 16 -10.41 1.12 -3.95
C THR A 16 -10.73 2.45 -4.61
N ASP A 17 -11.89 3.04 -4.35
CA ASP A 17 -12.24 4.34 -4.90
C ASP A 17 -11.48 5.48 -4.20
N VAL A 18 -11.10 5.27 -2.95
CA VAL A 18 -10.23 6.20 -2.22
C VAL A 18 -8.79 6.11 -2.74
N ILE A 19 -8.33 4.90 -3.02
CA ILE A 19 -6.97 4.67 -3.53
C ILE A 19 -6.82 5.29 -4.91
N ILE A 20 -7.75 5.02 -5.81
CA ILE A 20 -7.77 5.62 -7.13
C ILE A 20 -9.21 5.92 -7.54
N PRO A 21 -9.60 7.20 -7.63
CA PRO A 21 -10.97 7.56 -7.94
C PRO A 21 -11.45 7.03 -9.27
N ALA A 22 -12.74 6.73 -9.35
CA ALA A 22 -13.35 6.15 -10.55
C ALA A 22 -13.14 7.01 -11.79
N ARG A 23 -13.02 8.31 -11.64
CA ARG A 23 -12.82 9.23 -12.76
C ARG A 23 -11.52 8.98 -13.52
N TYR A 24 -10.59 8.21 -12.96
CA TYR A 24 -9.31 7.89 -13.60
C TYR A 24 -9.26 6.47 -14.17
N LEU A 25 -10.33 5.70 -14.07
CA LEU A 25 -10.31 4.30 -14.47
C LEU A 25 -10.35 4.08 -15.98
N ASN A 26 -10.53 5.13 -16.75
CA ASN A 26 -10.55 5.03 -18.19
C ASN A 26 -9.15 5.03 -18.81
N THR A 27 -8.11 5.18 -17.98
CA THR A 27 -6.74 5.14 -18.48
C THR A 27 -6.10 3.79 -18.19
N GLN A 28 -5.21 3.37 -19.10
CA GLN A 28 -4.38 2.18 -18.91
C GLN A 28 -2.95 2.57 -18.52
N ASN A 29 -2.67 3.85 -18.42
CA ASN A 29 -1.33 4.33 -18.14
C ASN A 29 -1.05 4.29 -16.62
N ALA A 30 -0.14 3.40 -16.21
CA ALA A 30 0.18 3.23 -14.79
C ALA A 30 0.73 4.50 -14.15
N ARG A 31 1.53 5.29 -14.88
CA ARG A 31 2.08 6.53 -14.33
C ARG A 31 0.99 7.55 -14.06
N GLU A 32 0.01 7.64 -14.94
CA GLU A 32 -1.12 8.53 -14.75
C GLU A 32 -1.94 8.13 -13.53
N LEU A 33 -2.17 6.83 -13.35
CA LEU A 33 -2.86 6.33 -12.16
C LEU A 33 -2.08 6.68 -10.89
N ALA A 34 -0.77 6.51 -10.92
CA ALA A 34 0.07 6.83 -9.77
C ALA A 34 0.02 8.30 -9.41
N ASP A 35 -0.05 9.18 -10.41
CA ASP A 35 -0.10 10.61 -10.19
C ASP A 35 -1.35 11.05 -9.42
N HIS A 36 -2.40 10.26 -9.45
CA HIS A 36 -3.66 10.55 -8.76
C HIS A 36 -3.93 9.61 -7.58
N CYS A 37 -2.95 8.79 -7.23
CA CYS A 37 -3.08 7.84 -6.11
C CYS A 37 -3.32 8.57 -4.80
N MET A 38 -4.34 8.15 -4.06
CA MET A 38 -4.73 8.73 -2.75
C MET A 38 -5.16 10.19 -2.81
N GLU A 39 -5.39 10.72 -3.99
CA GLU A 39 -5.66 12.14 -4.21
C GLU A 39 -6.82 12.68 -3.37
N ASP A 40 -7.87 11.90 -3.19
CA ASP A 40 -9.08 12.38 -2.50
C ASP A 40 -8.93 12.49 -0.99
N ILE A 41 -7.97 11.78 -0.39
CA ILE A 41 -7.77 11.85 1.06
C ILE A 41 -6.40 12.40 1.44
N ASP A 42 -5.46 12.45 0.53
CA ASP A 42 -4.13 12.97 0.81
C ASP A 42 -3.53 13.55 -0.47
N LYS A 43 -3.86 14.80 -0.74
CA LYS A 43 -3.44 15.47 -1.98
C LYS A 43 -1.93 15.58 -2.12
N THR A 44 -1.20 15.54 -1.02
CA THR A 44 0.25 15.69 -1.05
C THR A 44 0.99 14.36 -1.12
N PHE A 45 0.28 13.25 -1.09
CA PHE A 45 0.91 11.93 -1.11
C PHE A 45 1.91 11.81 -2.26
N ILE A 46 1.45 12.08 -3.49
CA ILE A 46 2.28 11.90 -4.68
C ILE A 46 3.49 12.84 -4.72
N THR A 47 3.42 13.98 -4.03
CA THR A 47 4.53 14.92 -3.97
C THR A 47 5.55 14.54 -2.89
N ARG A 48 5.15 13.75 -1.90
CA ARG A 48 6.02 13.36 -0.79
C ARG A 48 6.57 11.95 -0.91
N VAL A 49 5.86 11.07 -1.62
CA VAL A 49 6.26 9.68 -1.70
C VAL A 49 7.57 9.52 -2.48
N GLN A 50 8.41 8.64 -1.97
CA GLN A 50 9.67 8.28 -2.62
C GLN A 50 9.71 6.77 -2.82
N ALA A 51 10.45 6.33 -3.83
CA ALA A 51 10.58 4.91 -4.10
C ALA A 51 11.12 4.19 -2.86
N GLY A 52 10.44 3.14 -2.47
CA GLY A 52 10.81 2.38 -1.28
C GLY A 52 9.98 2.70 -0.05
N ASP A 53 9.14 3.72 -0.09
CA ASP A 53 8.29 4.07 1.05
C ASP A 53 7.25 3.00 1.32
N ILE A 54 6.69 3.04 2.52
CA ILE A 54 5.76 2.03 3.02
C ILE A 54 4.40 2.68 3.27
N MET A 55 3.33 2.01 2.83
CA MET A 55 1.97 2.44 3.12
C MET A 55 1.40 1.56 4.22
N VAL A 56 0.77 2.16 5.23
CA VAL A 56 0.18 1.44 6.35
C VAL A 56 -1.29 1.79 6.43
N GLY A 57 -2.14 0.78 6.49
CA GLY A 57 -3.58 0.96 6.66
C GLY A 57 -4.08 0.19 7.87
N GLY A 58 -5.35 0.39 8.20
CA GLY A 58 -6.01 -0.34 9.26
C GLY A 58 -6.68 -1.60 8.74
N GLU A 59 -7.92 -1.82 9.18
CA GLU A 59 -8.67 -3.00 8.77
C GLU A 59 -9.32 -2.81 7.41
N ASN A 60 -9.50 -3.93 6.70
CA ASN A 60 -10.25 -3.98 5.46
C ASN A 60 -9.69 -3.07 4.36
N PHE A 61 -8.37 -3.04 4.24
CA PHE A 61 -7.70 -2.22 3.23
C PHE A 61 -7.99 -2.76 1.84
N GLY A 62 -8.38 -1.86 0.93
CA GLY A 62 -8.69 -2.23 -0.45
C GLY A 62 -10.11 -2.74 -0.65
N CYS A 63 -11.01 -2.48 0.30
CA CYS A 63 -12.40 -2.87 0.17
C CYS A 63 -13.08 -2.15 -1.00
N GLY A 64 -14.32 -2.53 -1.27
CA GLY A 64 -15.08 -1.93 -2.35
C GLY A 64 -14.94 -2.70 -3.66
N SER A 65 -14.96 -1.97 -4.77
CA SER A 65 -14.95 -2.59 -6.09
C SER A 65 -13.65 -3.30 -6.41
N SER A 66 -13.74 -4.38 -7.18
CA SER A 66 -12.57 -5.11 -7.63
C SER A 66 -11.89 -4.33 -8.75
N ARG A 67 -10.82 -3.63 -8.41
CA ARG A 67 -10.07 -2.81 -9.37
C ARG A 67 -8.58 -3.11 -9.30
N GLU A 68 -8.05 -3.62 -10.39
CA GLU A 68 -6.60 -3.84 -10.50
C GLU A 68 -5.84 -2.51 -10.53
N HIS A 69 -6.53 -1.44 -10.89
CA HIS A 69 -5.94 -0.09 -10.92
C HIS A 69 -5.45 0.36 -9.54
N ALA A 70 -6.13 -0.05 -8.47
CA ALA A 70 -5.76 0.40 -7.13
C ALA A 70 -4.36 -0.08 -6.71
N PRO A 71 -4.07 -1.39 -6.70
CA PRO A 71 -2.71 -1.82 -6.34
C PRO A 71 -1.66 -1.36 -7.35
N LEU A 72 -2.04 -1.24 -8.63
CA LEU A 72 -1.12 -0.75 -9.65
C LEU A 72 -0.73 0.70 -9.39
N ALA A 73 -1.69 1.56 -9.02
CA ALA A 73 -1.41 2.95 -8.68
C ALA A 73 -0.44 3.06 -7.49
N ILE A 74 -0.68 2.28 -6.45
CA ILE A 74 0.18 2.27 -5.27
C ILE A 74 1.60 1.84 -5.64
N LYS A 75 1.73 0.75 -6.37
CA LYS A 75 3.04 0.23 -6.76
C LYS A 75 3.80 1.22 -7.63
N THR A 76 3.14 1.79 -8.63
CA THR A 76 3.78 2.71 -9.57
C THR A 76 4.17 4.02 -8.89
N ALA A 77 3.44 4.44 -7.86
CA ALA A 77 3.78 5.63 -7.09
C ALA A 77 5.10 5.48 -6.33
N GLY A 78 5.56 4.25 -6.13
CA GLY A 78 6.85 4.00 -5.48
C GLY A 78 6.75 3.24 -4.17
N ILE A 79 5.56 2.91 -3.72
CA ILE A 79 5.38 2.16 -2.47
C ILE A 79 5.95 0.76 -2.63
N ALA A 80 6.83 0.38 -1.73
CA ALA A 80 7.49 -0.91 -1.77
C ALA A 80 6.69 -2.01 -1.09
N CYS A 81 5.85 -1.64 -0.12
CA CYS A 81 5.07 -2.61 0.64
C CYS A 81 3.87 -1.92 1.28
N VAL A 82 2.75 -2.62 1.35
CA VAL A 82 1.57 -2.15 2.09
C VAL A 82 1.38 -3.06 3.31
N ILE A 83 1.29 -2.46 4.48
CA ILE A 83 1.05 -3.16 5.74
C ILE A 83 -0.34 -2.75 6.21
N ALA A 84 -1.18 -3.70 6.55
CA ALA A 84 -2.51 -3.41 7.07
C ALA A 84 -2.91 -4.44 8.12
N ALA A 85 -3.89 -4.08 8.95
CA ALA A 85 -4.44 -5.02 9.91
C ALA A 85 -5.15 -6.17 9.19
N SER A 86 -5.85 -5.84 8.11
CA SER A 86 -6.45 -6.85 7.23
C SER A 86 -6.66 -6.26 5.85
N PHE A 87 -6.78 -7.12 4.85
CA PHE A 87 -7.02 -6.72 3.46
C PHE A 87 -8.30 -7.35 2.95
N ALA A 88 -9.02 -6.62 2.10
CA ALA A 88 -10.11 -7.21 1.34
C ALA A 88 -9.53 -8.28 0.41
N ARG A 89 -10.24 -9.40 0.27
CA ARG A 89 -9.75 -10.57 -0.46
C ARG A 89 -9.32 -10.25 -1.89
N ILE A 90 -10.15 -9.50 -2.60
CA ILE A 90 -9.88 -9.22 -4.01
C ILE A 90 -8.67 -8.30 -4.16
N PHE A 91 -8.55 -7.30 -3.29
CA PHE A 91 -7.37 -6.44 -3.29
C PHE A 91 -6.09 -7.26 -3.02
N TYR A 92 -6.15 -8.15 -2.05
CA TYR A 92 -5.04 -9.03 -1.71
C TYR A 92 -4.57 -9.81 -2.95
N ARG A 93 -5.52 -10.43 -3.64
CA ARG A 93 -5.23 -11.20 -4.84
C ARG A 93 -4.64 -10.34 -5.95
N ASN A 94 -5.24 -9.20 -6.21
CA ASN A 94 -4.77 -8.30 -7.27
C ASN A 94 -3.38 -7.76 -6.96
N ALA A 95 -3.09 -7.44 -5.71
CA ALA A 95 -1.77 -6.96 -5.30
C ALA A 95 -0.70 -8.02 -5.55
N ILE A 96 -0.98 -9.26 -5.19
CA ILE A 96 -0.04 -10.36 -5.44
C ILE A 96 0.18 -10.55 -6.93
N ASN A 97 -0.89 -10.50 -7.72
CA ASN A 97 -0.80 -10.71 -9.16
C ASN A 97 0.08 -9.69 -9.88
N ILE A 98 0.10 -8.45 -9.39
CA ILE A 98 0.92 -7.41 -10.02
C ILE A 98 2.27 -7.23 -9.33
N GLY A 99 2.55 -8.01 -8.31
CA GLY A 99 3.83 -7.95 -7.61
C GLY A 99 3.96 -6.81 -6.61
N LEU A 100 2.86 -6.31 -6.06
CA LEU A 100 2.91 -5.38 -4.94
C LEU A 100 2.98 -6.17 -3.64
N PRO A 101 4.09 -6.10 -2.90
CA PRO A 101 4.19 -6.81 -1.63
C PRO A 101 3.20 -6.26 -0.61
N ILE A 102 2.56 -7.17 0.11
CA ILE A 102 1.61 -6.81 1.16
C ILE A 102 1.86 -7.67 2.39
N LEU A 103 1.60 -7.09 3.55
CA LEU A 103 1.78 -7.76 4.83
C LEU A 103 0.56 -7.51 5.71
N GLU A 104 -0.16 -8.57 6.05
CA GLU A 104 -1.29 -8.47 6.96
C GLU A 104 -0.78 -8.68 8.37
N CYS A 105 -0.77 -7.63 9.16
CA CYS A 105 -0.23 -7.68 10.52
C CYS A 105 -0.92 -6.63 11.40
N PRO A 106 -1.95 -7.03 12.16
CA PRO A 106 -2.69 -6.09 13.01
C PRO A 106 -1.83 -5.35 14.02
N SER A 107 -0.86 -6.02 14.63
CA SER A 107 -0.01 -5.38 15.63
C SER A 107 0.89 -4.34 15.02
N ALA A 108 1.47 -4.61 13.85
CA ALA A 108 2.30 -3.65 13.14
C ALA A 108 1.48 -2.45 12.67
N SER A 109 0.29 -2.71 12.14
CA SER A 109 -0.63 -1.66 11.70
C SER A 109 -0.93 -0.66 12.82
N THR A 110 -1.09 -1.15 14.04
CA THR A 110 -1.38 -0.29 15.19
C THR A 110 -0.12 0.41 15.71
N ALA A 111 1.01 -0.27 15.73
CA ALA A 111 2.24 0.25 16.32
C ALA A 111 2.98 1.25 15.44
N ILE A 112 2.92 1.08 14.13
CA ILE A 112 3.61 1.96 13.19
C ILE A 112 2.87 3.28 13.08
N ARG A 113 3.61 4.38 13.04
CA ARG A 113 3.02 5.73 12.96
C ARG A 113 3.45 6.44 11.70
N GLU A 114 2.65 7.42 11.31
CA GLU A 114 2.96 8.31 10.21
C GLU A 114 4.35 8.92 10.41
N GLY A 115 5.17 8.87 9.39
CA GLY A 115 6.51 9.44 9.45
C GLY A 115 7.59 8.52 10.01
N ASP A 116 7.21 7.37 10.57
CA ASP A 116 8.21 6.39 11.02
C ASP A 116 9.01 5.89 9.82
N THR A 117 10.23 5.46 10.09
CA THR A 117 11.01 4.71 9.10
C THR A 117 10.88 3.23 9.41
N VAL A 118 10.48 2.46 8.43
CA VAL A 118 10.19 1.04 8.62
C VAL A 118 11.04 0.22 7.65
N SER A 119 11.61 -0.86 8.16
CA SER A 119 12.33 -1.82 7.36
C SER A 119 11.54 -3.13 7.37
N VAL A 120 11.21 -3.63 6.19
CA VAL A 120 10.47 -4.89 6.05
C VAL A 120 11.37 -5.90 5.35
N LEU A 121 11.60 -7.02 6.01
CA LEU A 121 12.36 -8.12 5.42
C LEU A 121 11.40 -9.26 5.17
N SER A 122 11.36 -9.72 3.93
CA SER A 122 10.51 -10.81 3.52
C SER A 122 11.32 -11.80 2.71
N LEU A 123 11.26 -13.05 3.10
CA LEU A 123 11.93 -14.10 2.34
C LEU A 123 10.98 -14.64 1.30
N ILE A 124 11.44 -14.53 0.07
CA ILE A 124 10.63 -14.91 -1.08
C ILE A 124 10.20 -16.36 -1.02
N HIS A 125 10.97 -17.14 -0.35
CA HIS A 125 10.70 -18.56 -0.36
C HIS A 125 9.88 -19.01 0.77
N ILE A 126 9.37 -18.14 1.35
CA ILE A 126 8.57 -18.55 2.06
C ILE A 126 8.22 -19.30 3.11
N SER A 127 8.76 -20.06 3.60
CA SER A 127 8.54 -20.79 4.82
C SER A 127 8.91 -19.97 6.06
N GLU A 128 9.55 -18.84 5.85
CA GLU A 128 9.89 -17.98 6.98
C GLU A 128 9.00 -16.75 7.02
N PRO A 129 8.64 -16.31 8.22
CA PRO A 129 7.75 -15.16 8.35
C PRO A 129 8.43 -13.87 7.92
N THR A 130 7.62 -12.92 7.50
CA THR A 130 8.08 -11.58 7.25
C THR A 130 8.57 -10.96 8.55
N ARG A 131 9.68 -10.29 8.47
CA ARG A 131 10.29 -9.63 9.61
C ARG A 131 10.11 -8.12 9.46
N LEU A 132 9.67 -7.49 10.55
CA LEU A 132 9.38 -6.07 10.57
C LEU A 132 10.20 -5.39 11.65
N ASP A 133 10.97 -4.37 11.26
CA ASP A 133 11.72 -3.53 12.19
C ASP A 133 11.28 -2.08 12.01
N VAL A 134 11.00 -1.41 13.13
CA VAL A 134 10.62 -0.01 13.12
C VAL A 134 11.79 0.83 13.63
N ILE A 135 12.14 1.87 12.86
CA ILE A 135 13.21 2.78 13.19
C ILE A 135 12.60 4.19 13.30
N SER A 136 12.65 4.76 14.47
CA SER A 136 12.07 6.09 14.70
C SER A 136 13.14 7.17 14.70
#